data_3133f86ca2a214098d22805c65c88c03
#
_entry.id   3133f86ca2a214098d22805c65c88c03
#
_cell.length_a   1.000
_cell.length_b   1.000
_cell.length_c   1.000
_cell.angle_alpha   90.00
_cell.angle_beta   90.00
_cell.angle_gamma   90.00
#
_symmetry.space_group_name_H-M   'P 1'
#
loop_
_entity.id
_entity.type
_entity.pdbx_description
1 polymer ?
#
loop_
_entity_poly.entity_id
_entity_poly.type
_entity_poly.pdbx_seq_one_letter_code
_entity_poly.pdbx_strand_id
1 'polypeptide(L)'
;MSIQLITFDLDDTLWDVTPVMQDAEAALRNWLAMHAPRLGAVPVEHLWSIRATLLQAEPMLKHRLSELRRRILLHALTDAGYAHADAQALAEAGFQVFLAARHQVELFAEVHPTLEALANRFQLGVITNGNADVRRLGLADYFQ
;
A
#
# COMPACT_ATOMS: atom_id res chain seq x y z
N MET A 1 -9.87 9.31 35.63
CA MET A 1 -9.16 9.56 34.34
C MET A 1 -10.15 9.61 33.21
N SER A 2 -10.07 10.61 32.34
CA SER A 2 -10.90 10.74 31.15
C SER A 2 -10.07 10.39 29.90
N ILE A 3 -10.70 9.72 28.94
CA ILE A 3 -10.09 9.50 27.61
C ILE A 3 -9.99 10.84 26.91
N GLN A 4 -8.84 11.13 26.34
CA GLN A 4 -8.57 12.37 25.58
C GLN A 4 -8.23 12.10 24.13
N LEU A 5 -7.65 10.92 23.84
CA LEU A 5 -7.21 10.49 22.52
C LEU A 5 -7.82 9.15 22.15
N ILE A 6 -8.31 9.05 20.93
CA ILE A 6 -8.74 7.78 20.32
C ILE A 6 -7.92 7.57 19.05
N THR A 7 -7.33 6.38 18.90
CA THR A 7 -6.60 6.01 17.70
C THR A 7 -7.38 4.96 16.90
N PHE A 8 -7.27 5.06 15.59
CA PHE A 8 -7.91 4.15 14.64
C PHE A 8 -6.84 3.44 13.81
N ASP A 9 -7.04 2.16 13.56
CA ASP A 9 -6.48 1.49 12.40
C ASP A 9 -7.27 1.88 11.16
N LEU A 10 -6.75 1.60 9.98
CA LEU A 10 -7.36 1.99 8.71
C LEU A 10 -7.95 0.79 7.98
N ASP A 11 -7.10 -0.06 7.39
CA ASP A 11 -7.53 -1.25 6.66
C ASP A 11 -8.40 -2.15 7.53
N ASP A 12 -9.54 -2.61 7.01
CA ASP A 12 -10.54 -3.43 7.71
C ASP A 12 -11.18 -2.77 8.93
N THR A 13 -10.87 -1.52 9.19
CA THR A 13 -11.51 -0.71 10.24
C THR A 13 -12.39 0.37 9.64
N LEU A 14 -11.88 1.13 8.66
CA LEU A 14 -12.63 2.20 7.99
C LEU A 14 -13.16 1.77 6.62
N TRP A 15 -12.62 0.71 6.05
CA TRP A 15 -13.05 0.10 4.78
C TRP A 15 -12.63 -1.37 4.73
N ASP A 16 -13.23 -2.12 3.80
CA ASP A 16 -12.79 -3.49 3.50
C ASP A 16 -11.53 -3.44 2.62
N VAL A 17 -10.42 -3.97 3.12
CA VAL A 17 -9.14 -3.95 2.42
C VAL A 17 -9.07 -4.92 1.25
N THR A 18 -9.81 -6.02 1.28
CA THR A 18 -9.70 -7.09 0.29
C THR A 18 -9.95 -6.62 -1.15
N PRO A 19 -11.09 -5.97 -1.48
CA PRO A 19 -11.31 -5.47 -2.84
C PRO A 19 -10.31 -4.39 -3.24
N VAL A 20 -9.88 -3.54 -2.31
CA VAL A 20 -8.89 -2.48 -2.58
C VAL A 20 -7.55 -3.07 -3.02
N MET A 21 -7.08 -4.09 -2.31
CA MET A 21 -5.81 -4.75 -2.65
C MET A 21 -5.89 -5.54 -3.94
N GLN A 22 -7.01 -6.21 -4.21
CA GLN A 22 -7.24 -6.90 -5.47
C GLN A 22 -7.18 -5.94 -6.65
N ASP A 23 -7.84 -4.79 -6.56
CA ASP A 23 -7.86 -3.77 -7.60
C ASP A 23 -6.48 -3.13 -7.78
N ALA A 24 -5.76 -2.87 -6.70
CA ALA A 24 -4.41 -2.31 -6.74
C ALA A 24 -3.42 -3.27 -7.40
N GLU A 25 -3.49 -4.56 -7.09
CA GLU A 25 -2.65 -5.59 -7.72
C GLU A 25 -3.00 -5.75 -9.22
N ALA A 26 -4.27 -5.69 -9.58
CA ALA A 26 -4.70 -5.74 -10.97
C ALA A 26 -4.21 -4.50 -11.75
N ALA A 27 -4.32 -3.31 -11.18
CA ALA A 27 -3.83 -2.07 -11.78
C ALA A 27 -2.32 -2.13 -12.04
N LEU A 28 -1.55 -2.60 -11.06
CA LEU A 28 -0.11 -2.79 -11.22
C LEU A 28 0.22 -3.80 -12.31
N ARG A 29 -0.46 -4.94 -12.32
CA ARG A 29 -0.23 -5.99 -13.33
C ARG A 29 -0.52 -5.50 -14.74
N ASN A 30 -1.62 -4.79 -14.93
CA ASN A 30 -1.99 -4.22 -16.22
C ASN A 30 -0.97 -3.16 -16.68
N TRP A 31 -0.51 -2.32 -15.77
CA TRP A 31 0.49 -1.31 -16.06
C TRP A 31 1.83 -1.95 -16.48
N LEU A 32 2.28 -2.97 -15.73
CA LEU A 32 3.52 -3.70 -16.03
C LEU A 32 3.44 -4.43 -17.39
N ALA A 33 2.29 -5.00 -17.73
CA ALA A 33 2.10 -5.64 -19.04
C ALA A 33 2.30 -4.67 -20.20
N MET A 34 1.94 -3.40 -20.03
CA MET A 34 2.09 -2.35 -21.04
C MET A 34 3.48 -1.72 -21.06
N HIS A 35 4.09 -1.50 -19.90
CA HIS A 35 5.30 -0.70 -19.75
C HIS A 35 6.57 -1.54 -19.52
N ALA A 36 6.42 -2.79 -19.08
CA ALA A 36 7.52 -3.70 -18.81
C ALA A 36 7.25 -5.10 -19.42
N PRO A 37 7.09 -5.19 -20.77
CA PRO A 37 6.67 -6.44 -21.40
C PRO A 37 7.66 -7.59 -21.21
N ARG A 38 8.95 -7.33 -20.96
CA ARG A 38 9.94 -8.38 -20.67
C ARG A 38 9.66 -9.11 -19.36
N LEU A 39 8.93 -8.50 -18.46
CA LEU A 39 8.55 -9.13 -17.21
C LEU A 39 7.63 -10.33 -17.44
N GLY A 40 6.83 -10.31 -18.52
CA GLY A 40 5.90 -11.36 -18.89
C GLY A 40 4.85 -11.60 -17.82
N ALA A 41 4.26 -12.78 -17.82
CA ALA A 41 3.41 -13.25 -16.73
C ALA A 41 4.31 -13.81 -15.63
N VAL A 42 4.79 -12.93 -14.73
CA VAL A 42 5.62 -13.38 -13.61
C VAL A 42 4.79 -14.25 -12.71
N PRO A 43 5.20 -15.50 -12.47
CA PRO A 43 4.49 -16.37 -11.54
C PRO A 43 4.49 -15.76 -10.13
N VAL A 44 3.37 -15.89 -9.45
CA VAL A 44 3.22 -15.41 -8.05
C VAL A 44 4.30 -16.02 -7.16
N GLU A 45 4.64 -17.29 -7.40
CA GLU A 45 5.69 -18.02 -6.68
C GLU A 45 7.04 -17.34 -6.79
N HIS A 46 7.38 -16.76 -7.94
CA HIS A 46 8.64 -16.03 -8.11
C HIS A 46 8.66 -14.76 -7.27
N LEU A 47 7.57 -14.00 -7.26
CA LEU A 47 7.45 -12.80 -6.42
C LEU A 47 7.52 -13.15 -4.92
N TRP A 48 6.88 -14.24 -4.51
CA TRP A 48 6.97 -14.73 -3.13
C TRP A 48 8.41 -15.16 -2.76
N SER A 49 9.12 -15.78 -3.69
CA SER A 49 10.53 -16.15 -3.51
C SER A 49 11.42 -14.90 -3.31
N ILE A 50 11.26 -13.89 -4.14
CA ILE A 50 11.99 -12.61 -4.00
C ILE A 50 11.69 -11.98 -2.64
N ARG A 51 10.43 -11.92 -2.27
CA ARG A 51 9.97 -11.37 -0.97
C ARG A 51 10.63 -12.12 0.20
N ALA A 52 10.61 -13.43 0.16
CA ALA A 52 11.23 -14.26 1.21
C ALA A 52 12.72 -14.00 1.34
N THR A 53 13.45 -13.92 0.23
CA THR A 53 14.88 -13.62 0.20
C THR A 53 15.18 -12.24 0.80
N LEU A 54 14.40 -11.22 0.42
CA LEU A 54 14.57 -9.87 0.95
C LEU A 54 14.32 -9.81 2.45
N LEU A 55 13.26 -10.45 2.94
CA LEU A 55 12.94 -10.49 4.36
C LEU A 55 13.93 -11.29 5.19
N GLN A 56 14.56 -12.30 4.59
CA GLN A 56 15.63 -13.04 5.23
C GLN A 56 16.89 -12.20 5.40
N ALA A 57 17.24 -11.42 4.37
CA ALA A 57 18.39 -10.51 4.40
C ALA A 57 18.16 -9.29 5.30
N GLU A 58 16.97 -8.73 5.25
CA GLU A 58 16.59 -7.55 6.02
C GLU A 58 15.21 -7.74 6.69
N PRO A 59 15.16 -8.36 7.88
CA PRO A 59 13.87 -8.67 8.54
C PRO A 59 13.01 -7.44 8.85
N MET A 60 13.61 -6.25 9.00
CA MET A 60 12.89 -5.00 9.28
C MET A 60 12.05 -4.50 8.11
N LEU A 61 12.28 -5.02 6.89
CA LEU A 61 11.44 -4.69 5.73
C LEU A 61 9.97 -5.08 5.91
N LYS A 62 9.67 -6.06 6.77
CA LYS A 62 8.29 -6.40 7.12
C LYS A 62 7.48 -5.22 7.67
N HIS A 63 8.16 -4.23 8.26
CA HIS A 63 7.55 -3.00 8.77
C HIS A 63 7.64 -1.82 7.80
N ARG A 64 8.22 -2.03 6.62
CA ARG A 64 8.40 -1.02 5.56
C ARG A 64 7.77 -1.52 4.27
N LEU A 65 6.46 -1.69 4.27
CA LEU A 65 5.74 -2.36 3.18
C LEU A 65 5.94 -1.69 1.82
N SER A 66 5.97 -0.36 1.78
CA SER A 66 6.21 0.38 0.53
C SER A 66 7.60 0.13 -0.02
N GLU A 67 8.62 0.13 0.83
CA GLU A 67 9.99 -0.19 0.41
C GLU A 67 10.13 -1.64 -0.02
N LEU A 68 9.54 -2.57 0.73
CA LEU A 68 9.55 -3.99 0.38
C LEU A 68 8.95 -4.21 -1.02
N ARG A 69 7.80 -3.59 -1.31
CA ARG A 69 7.15 -3.71 -2.62
C ARG A 69 8.03 -3.14 -3.75
N ARG A 70 8.63 -1.97 -3.53
CA ARG A 70 9.56 -1.38 -4.50
C ARG A 70 10.73 -2.30 -4.80
N ARG A 71 11.31 -2.91 -3.77
CA ARG A 71 12.44 -3.83 -3.93
C ARG A 71 12.05 -5.13 -4.63
N ILE A 72 10.87 -5.67 -4.35
CA ILE A 72 10.37 -6.85 -5.07
C ILE A 72 10.24 -6.53 -6.57
N LEU A 73 9.66 -5.39 -6.91
CA LEU A 73 9.53 -4.95 -8.31
C LEU A 73 10.90 -4.75 -8.97
N LEU A 74 11.83 -4.11 -8.28
CA LEU A 74 13.19 -3.89 -8.79
C LEU A 74 13.90 -5.22 -9.09
N HIS A 75 13.83 -6.18 -8.17
CA HIS A 75 14.42 -7.50 -8.37
C HIS A 75 13.79 -8.23 -9.56
N ALA A 76 12.46 -8.25 -9.63
CA ALA A 76 11.76 -8.93 -10.71
C ALA A 76 12.10 -8.32 -12.08
N LEU A 77 12.18 -7.00 -12.17
CA LEU A 77 12.54 -6.28 -13.40
C LEU A 77 14.00 -6.52 -13.79
N THR A 78 14.91 -6.54 -12.82
CA THR A 78 16.31 -6.85 -13.05
C THR A 78 16.46 -8.29 -13.57
N ASP A 79 15.78 -9.24 -12.96
CA ASP A 79 15.77 -10.65 -13.39
C ASP A 79 15.18 -10.81 -14.80
N ALA A 80 14.25 -9.95 -15.20
CA ALA A 80 13.67 -9.91 -16.55
C ALA A 80 14.61 -9.31 -17.60
N GLY A 81 15.77 -8.79 -17.20
CA GLY A 81 16.82 -8.31 -18.10
C GLY A 81 16.81 -6.80 -18.35
N TYR A 82 16.05 -6.02 -17.56
CA TYR A 82 16.14 -4.56 -17.63
C TYR A 82 17.45 -4.06 -17.01
N ALA A 83 18.06 -3.04 -17.62
CA ALA A 83 19.21 -2.35 -17.04
C ALA A 83 18.80 -1.74 -15.69
N HIS A 84 19.74 -1.62 -14.75
CA HIS A 84 19.44 -1.20 -13.37
C HIS A 84 18.68 0.14 -13.30
N ALA A 85 19.12 1.15 -14.08
CA ALA A 85 18.44 2.46 -14.09
C ALA A 85 17.00 2.37 -14.62
N ASP A 86 16.77 1.57 -15.66
CA ASP A 86 15.44 1.36 -16.23
C ASP A 86 14.55 0.56 -15.26
N ALA A 87 15.11 -0.45 -14.64
CA ALA A 87 14.42 -1.26 -13.63
C ALA A 87 14.00 -0.39 -12.42
N GLN A 88 14.86 0.51 -11.95
CA GLN A 88 14.52 1.45 -10.88
C GLN A 88 13.37 2.39 -11.27
N ALA A 89 13.43 2.96 -12.46
CA ALA A 89 12.38 3.87 -12.96
C ALA A 89 11.04 3.16 -13.12
N LEU A 90 11.05 1.94 -13.67
CA LEU A 90 9.85 1.11 -13.84
C LEU A 90 9.29 0.65 -12.49
N ALA A 91 10.14 0.26 -11.55
CA ALA A 91 9.71 -0.14 -10.22
C ALA A 91 9.02 1.00 -9.48
N GLU A 92 9.59 2.21 -9.52
CA GLU A 92 8.98 3.37 -8.88
C GLU A 92 7.67 3.78 -9.56
N ALA A 93 7.62 3.83 -10.88
CA ALA A 93 6.41 4.18 -11.61
C ALA A 93 5.29 3.14 -11.36
N GLY A 94 5.63 1.85 -11.40
CA GLY A 94 4.69 0.77 -11.08
C GLY A 94 4.19 0.84 -9.64
N PHE A 95 5.08 1.10 -8.70
CA PHE A 95 4.69 1.29 -7.30
C PHE A 95 3.72 2.47 -7.13
N GLN A 96 3.92 3.58 -7.83
CA GLN A 96 2.99 4.73 -7.78
C GLN A 96 1.62 4.38 -8.35
N VAL A 97 1.54 3.56 -9.40
CA VAL A 97 0.27 3.04 -9.92
C VAL A 97 -0.45 2.20 -8.85
N PHE A 98 0.26 1.28 -8.22
CA PHE A 98 -0.28 0.50 -7.11
C PHE A 98 -0.77 1.39 -5.97
N LEU A 99 0.03 2.36 -5.55
CA LEU A 99 -0.28 3.22 -4.42
C LEU A 99 -1.50 4.10 -4.68
N ALA A 100 -1.64 4.62 -5.90
CA ALA A 100 -2.83 5.38 -6.30
C ALA A 100 -4.10 4.53 -6.24
N ALA A 101 -4.05 3.30 -6.79
CA ALA A 101 -5.17 2.37 -6.74
C ALA A 101 -5.47 1.90 -5.31
N ARG A 102 -4.45 1.69 -4.50
CA ARG A 102 -4.54 1.32 -3.08
C ARG A 102 -5.29 2.37 -2.25
N HIS A 103 -5.35 3.62 -2.71
CA HIS A 103 -6.07 4.71 -2.06
C HIS A 103 -7.47 4.95 -2.64
N GLN A 104 -7.93 4.13 -3.58
CA GLN A 104 -9.31 4.12 -4.06
C GLN A 104 -10.15 3.21 -3.16
N VAL A 105 -10.53 3.74 -2.00
CA VAL A 105 -11.27 3.00 -0.98
C VAL A 105 -12.75 3.38 -0.98
N GLU A 106 -13.60 2.44 -0.60
CA GLU A 106 -15.00 2.68 -0.28
C GLU A 106 -15.17 2.60 1.24
N LEU A 107 -15.32 3.77 1.87
CA LEU A 107 -15.48 3.84 3.32
C LEU A 107 -16.77 3.17 3.75
N PHE A 108 -16.76 2.49 4.90
CA PHE A 108 -18.00 2.06 5.53
C PHE A 108 -18.90 3.28 5.80
N ALA A 109 -20.21 3.10 5.68
CA ALA A 109 -21.20 4.19 5.78
C ALA A 109 -21.13 4.96 7.10
N GLU A 110 -20.69 4.28 8.16
CA GLU A 110 -20.61 4.84 9.51
C GLU A 110 -19.35 5.70 9.75
N VAL A 111 -18.36 5.68 8.84
CA VAL A 111 -17.05 6.29 9.07
C VAL A 111 -17.16 7.80 9.27
N HIS A 112 -17.70 8.51 8.31
CA HIS A 112 -17.80 9.98 8.40
C HIS A 112 -18.63 10.43 9.61
N PRO A 113 -19.86 9.91 9.85
CA PRO A 113 -20.63 10.32 11.00
C PRO A 113 -19.95 10.01 12.34
N THR A 114 -19.28 8.87 12.44
CA THR A 114 -18.57 8.45 13.66
C THR A 114 -17.35 9.33 13.93
N LEU A 115 -16.50 9.55 12.93
CA LEU A 115 -15.30 10.37 13.07
C LEU A 115 -15.69 11.83 13.41
N GLU A 116 -16.72 12.37 12.78
CA GLU A 116 -17.20 13.72 13.06
C GLU A 116 -17.67 13.84 14.51
N ALA A 117 -18.50 12.91 14.97
CA ALA A 117 -19.00 12.90 16.35
C ALA A 117 -17.88 12.77 17.38
N LEU A 118 -16.90 11.91 17.11
CA LEU A 118 -15.78 11.70 18.03
C LEU A 118 -14.79 12.87 18.03
N ALA A 119 -14.51 13.48 16.88
CA ALA A 119 -13.60 14.63 16.76
C ALA A 119 -14.09 15.86 17.54
N ASN A 120 -15.39 15.98 17.77
CA ASN A 120 -15.95 17.03 18.61
C ASN A 120 -15.67 16.84 20.12
N ARG A 121 -15.24 15.65 20.54
CA ARG A 121 -15.07 15.30 21.95
C ARG A 121 -13.66 14.85 22.29
N PHE A 122 -12.93 14.31 21.33
CA PHE A 122 -11.62 13.69 21.52
C PHE A 122 -10.66 14.11 20.44
N GLN A 123 -9.38 14.05 20.74
CA GLN A 123 -8.34 14.03 19.70
C GLN A 123 -8.37 12.67 19.00
N LEU A 124 -8.26 12.67 17.67
CA LEU A 124 -8.23 11.45 16.88
C LEU A 124 -6.85 11.26 16.24
N GLY A 125 -6.34 10.04 16.31
CA GLY A 125 -5.06 9.67 15.71
C GLY A 125 -5.19 8.39 14.89
N VAL A 126 -4.16 8.09 14.12
CA VAL A 126 -4.07 6.87 13.30
C VAL A 126 -2.88 6.05 13.76
N ILE A 127 -3.09 4.75 13.94
CA ILE A 127 -2.04 3.75 14.11
C ILE A 127 -2.34 2.63 13.12
N THR A 128 -1.49 2.46 12.12
CA THR A 128 -1.67 1.43 11.10
C THR A 128 -0.37 0.71 10.79
N ASN A 129 -0.48 -0.59 10.49
CA ASN A 129 0.63 -1.41 9.97
C ASN A 129 0.72 -1.33 8.43
N GLY A 130 -0.27 -0.76 7.78
CA GLY A 130 -0.33 -0.62 6.33
C GLY A 130 0.33 0.67 5.83
N ASN A 131 0.22 0.89 4.52
CA ASN A 131 0.73 2.09 3.85
C ASN A 131 -0.37 3.03 3.36
N ALA A 132 -1.59 2.89 3.85
CA ALA A 132 -2.66 3.86 3.60
C ALA A 132 -2.36 5.18 4.32
N ASP A 133 -2.63 6.29 3.64
CA ASP A 133 -2.40 7.63 4.14
C ASP A 133 -3.73 8.40 4.14
N VAL A 134 -4.19 8.80 5.32
CA VAL A 134 -5.46 9.53 5.49
C VAL A 134 -5.51 10.84 4.71
N ARG A 135 -4.35 11.46 4.43
CA ARG A 135 -4.27 12.67 3.61
C ARG A 135 -4.69 12.42 2.16
N ARG A 136 -4.42 11.24 1.65
CA ARG A 136 -4.82 10.82 0.30
C ARG A 136 -6.27 10.36 0.20
N LEU A 137 -6.92 10.17 1.34
CA LEU A 137 -8.30 9.68 1.46
C LEU A 137 -9.31 10.80 1.77
N GLY A 138 -8.84 12.04 1.94
CA GLY A 138 -9.69 13.15 2.35
C GLY A 138 -10.15 13.08 3.82
N LEU A 139 -9.43 12.33 4.66
CA LEU A 139 -9.75 12.14 6.07
C LEU A 139 -8.83 12.91 7.02
N ALA A 140 -7.84 13.63 6.49
CA ALA A 140 -6.81 14.27 7.30
C ALA A 140 -7.37 15.23 8.35
N ASP A 141 -8.46 15.93 8.04
CA ASP A 141 -9.04 16.94 8.94
C ASP A 141 -9.61 16.35 10.25
N TYR A 142 -9.89 15.04 10.28
CA TYR A 142 -10.35 14.38 11.51
C TYR A 142 -9.19 14.06 12.46
N PHE A 143 -7.98 13.95 11.96
CA PHE A 143 -6.82 13.43 12.71
C PHE A 143 -5.80 14.53 12.98
N GLN A 144 -5.07 14.39 14.10
CA GLN A 144 -4.04 15.32 14.54
C GLN A 144 -2.67 14.62 14.63
#